data_638415bbf089407edff5911d1b3859f5
#
_entry.id   638415bbf089407edff5911d1b3859f5
#
_cell.length_a   1.000
_cell.length_b   1.000
_cell.length_c   1.000
_cell.angle_alpha   90.00
_cell.angle_beta   90.00
_cell.angle_gamma   90.00
#
_symmetry.space_group_name_H-M   'P 1'
#
loop_
_entity.id
_entity.type
_entity.pdbx_description
1 polymer ?
#
loop_
_entity_poly.entity_id
_entity_poly.type
_entity_poly.pdbx_seq_one_letter_code
_entity_poly.pdbx_strand_id
1 'polypeptide(L)'
;YFGNPIYMYSLRQGIDDGFLAPYRVQRVVSAWDAAGWRPSQGDLDRYGRAIPDDEYHTKDFERVIALRARTQAIARHLTDFMKKTDRFAKTIVFCVDQEHASEMRGALNNLNADLTRQHADYVCWVTAEEGDIGRGHLGRFQELETTTPVILTTSQLLTTGIDAPTCKN
;
A
#
# COMPACT_ATOMS: atom_id res chain seq x y z
N TYR A 1 13.76 25.55 22.13
CA TYR A 1 12.36 25.39 21.67
C TYR A 1 12.08 26.46 20.64
N PHE A 2 11.60 26.06 19.52
CA PHE A 2 11.29 26.93 18.39
C PHE A 2 9.93 27.54 18.60
N GLY A 3 9.70 28.65 19.12
CA GLY A 3 8.43 29.33 19.33
C GLY A 3 7.34 29.10 18.25
N ASN A 4 6.41 30.01 18.10
CA ASN A 4 5.44 29.92 17.02
C ASN A 4 6.13 30.00 15.65
N PRO A 5 5.62 29.28 14.64
CA PRO A 5 6.20 29.31 13.29
C PRO A 5 6.17 30.75 12.74
N ILE A 6 7.30 31.18 12.17
CA ILE A 6 7.44 32.49 11.52
C ILE A 6 6.59 32.55 10.25
N TYR A 7 6.45 31.40 9.57
CA TYR A 7 5.67 31.23 8.35
C TYR A 7 5.04 29.86 8.30
N MET A 8 3.81 29.77 7.82
CA MET A 8 3.11 28.50 7.55
C MET A 8 2.65 28.48 6.10
N TYR A 9 3.07 27.47 5.36
CA TYR A 9 2.59 27.19 4.02
C TYR A 9 1.84 25.86 4.05
N SER A 10 0.52 25.93 3.95
CA SER A 10 -0.34 24.76 4.08
C SER A 10 -0.37 23.95 2.79
N LEU A 11 -0.68 22.66 2.90
CA LEU A 11 -0.92 21.77 1.76
C LEU A 11 -1.95 22.37 0.78
N ARG A 12 -3.02 22.98 1.32
CA ARG A 12 -4.05 23.62 0.52
C ARG A 12 -3.49 24.80 -0.29
N GLN A 13 -2.70 25.66 0.34
CA GLN A 13 -2.04 26.75 -0.38
C GLN A 13 -1.14 26.23 -1.50
N GLY A 14 -0.37 25.14 -1.23
CA GLY A 14 0.48 24.55 -2.25
C GLY A 14 -0.30 24.00 -3.46
N ILE A 15 -1.51 23.48 -3.22
CA ILE A 15 -2.41 23.04 -4.29
C ILE A 15 -3.02 24.24 -5.02
N ASP A 16 -3.54 25.21 -4.28
CA ASP A 16 -4.17 26.42 -4.86
C ASP A 16 -3.18 27.25 -5.69
N ASP A 17 -1.91 27.29 -5.26
CA ASP A 17 -0.79 27.97 -5.97
C ASP A 17 -0.22 27.13 -7.14
N GLY A 18 -0.67 25.90 -7.33
CA GLY A 18 -0.24 25.01 -8.41
C GLY A 18 1.10 24.30 -8.21
N PHE A 19 1.71 24.38 -7.03
CA PHE A 19 2.95 23.66 -6.71
C PHE A 19 2.72 22.20 -6.34
N LEU A 20 1.53 21.85 -5.86
CA LEU A 20 1.17 20.49 -5.47
C LEU A 20 -0.04 20.01 -6.27
N ALA A 21 -0.03 18.74 -6.66
CA ALA A 21 -1.15 18.12 -7.33
C ALA A 21 -2.37 18.01 -6.40
N PRO A 22 -3.59 18.27 -6.90
CA PRO A 22 -4.79 17.98 -6.11
C PRO A 22 -4.94 16.48 -5.91
N TYR A 23 -5.46 16.09 -4.74
CA TYR A 23 -5.69 14.69 -4.41
C TYR A 23 -7.15 14.42 -4.04
N ARG A 24 -7.57 13.18 -4.20
CA ARG A 24 -8.87 12.70 -3.77
C ARG A 24 -8.69 11.54 -2.80
N VAL A 25 -9.26 11.68 -1.60
CA VAL A 25 -9.28 10.60 -0.62
C VAL A 25 -10.50 9.73 -0.83
N GLN A 26 -10.29 8.45 -1.07
CA GLN A 26 -11.33 7.43 -1.07
C GLN A 26 -11.12 6.51 0.14
N ARG A 27 -12.01 6.62 1.12
CA ARG A 27 -11.98 5.74 2.28
C ARG A 27 -12.76 4.46 1.98
N VAL A 28 -12.09 3.32 2.04
CA VAL A 28 -12.71 2.00 1.93
C VAL A 28 -12.78 1.39 3.32
N VAL A 29 -13.99 0.95 3.70
CA VAL A 29 -14.25 0.32 5.00
C VAL A 29 -14.74 -1.10 4.72
N SER A 30 -14.00 -2.10 5.18
CA SER A 30 -14.42 -3.49 5.07
C SER A 30 -15.52 -3.82 6.09
N ALA A 31 -16.22 -4.95 5.88
CA ALA A 31 -17.19 -5.42 6.87
C ALA A 31 -16.54 -5.69 8.24
N TRP A 32 -15.31 -6.18 8.24
CA TRP A 32 -14.52 -6.37 9.47
C TRP A 32 -14.21 -5.06 10.19
N ASP A 33 -13.89 -4.01 9.42
CA ASP A 33 -13.60 -2.68 9.97
C ASP A 33 -14.86 -1.99 10.53
N ALA A 34 -16.02 -2.26 9.94
CA ALA A 34 -17.28 -1.61 10.30
C ALA A 34 -17.99 -2.24 11.49
N ALA A 35 -18.01 -3.59 11.54
CA ALA A 35 -18.79 -4.35 12.51
C ALA A 35 -17.94 -4.95 13.66
N GLY A 36 -16.60 -4.83 13.56
CA GLY A 36 -15.71 -5.67 14.35
C GLY A 36 -15.66 -7.11 13.82
N TRP A 37 -14.73 -7.89 14.31
CA TRP A 37 -14.56 -9.27 13.90
C TRP A 37 -14.18 -10.17 15.09
N ARG A 38 -14.74 -11.37 15.12
CA ARG A 38 -14.34 -12.43 16.05
C ARG A 38 -13.85 -13.64 15.29
N PRO A 39 -12.78 -14.30 15.76
CA PRO A 39 -12.31 -15.52 15.16
C PRO A 39 -13.31 -16.66 15.36
N SER A 40 -13.32 -17.58 14.42
CA SER A 40 -13.92 -18.90 14.62
C SER A 40 -12.93 -19.82 15.34
N GLN A 41 -13.44 -20.87 15.98
CA GLN A 41 -12.59 -21.84 16.66
C GLN A 41 -11.61 -22.48 15.66
N GLY A 42 -10.32 -22.34 15.90
CA GLY A 42 -9.25 -22.88 15.07
C GLY A 42 -8.72 -21.91 14.01
N ASP A 43 -9.21 -20.68 13.95
CA ASP A 43 -8.63 -19.66 13.08
C ASP A 43 -7.20 -19.35 13.49
N LEU A 44 -6.35 -19.19 12.46
CA LEU A 44 -4.93 -18.88 12.62
C LEU A 44 -4.63 -17.51 11.95
N ASP A 45 -3.71 -16.79 12.56
CA ASP A 45 -3.16 -15.57 11.95
C ASP A 45 -2.24 -15.94 10.75
N ARG A 46 -1.70 -14.91 10.06
CA ARG A 46 -0.78 -15.12 8.92
C ARG A 46 0.47 -15.89 9.30
N TYR A 47 0.87 -15.86 10.56
CA TYR A 47 2.04 -16.54 11.09
C TYR A 47 1.72 -17.97 11.56
N GLY A 48 0.48 -18.43 11.43
CA GLY A 48 0.03 -19.75 11.87
C GLY A 48 -0.21 -19.85 13.38
N ARG A 49 -0.34 -18.74 14.09
CA ARG A 49 -0.62 -18.72 15.53
C ARG A 49 -2.13 -18.71 15.76
N ALA A 50 -2.57 -19.42 16.80
CA ALA A 50 -3.98 -19.39 17.20
C ALA A 50 -4.40 -17.95 17.57
N ILE A 51 -5.54 -17.53 17.05
CA ILE A 51 -6.10 -16.23 17.33
C ILE A 51 -6.92 -16.33 18.62
N PRO A 52 -6.63 -15.53 19.66
CA PRO A 52 -7.45 -15.49 20.87
C PRO A 52 -8.91 -15.16 20.56
N ASP A 53 -9.83 -15.78 21.30
CA ASP A 53 -11.27 -15.49 21.17
C ASP A 53 -11.58 -14.15 21.83
N ASP A 54 -11.47 -13.09 21.04
CA ASP A 54 -11.75 -11.71 21.42
C ASP A 54 -12.43 -10.98 20.27
N GLU A 55 -12.90 -9.75 20.52
CA GLU A 55 -13.45 -8.88 19.48
C GLU A 55 -12.39 -7.91 18.98
N TYR A 56 -12.13 -7.98 17.68
CA TYR A 56 -11.10 -7.18 17.02
C TYR A 56 -11.71 -6.07 16.17
N HIS A 57 -11.14 -4.87 16.25
CA HIS A 57 -11.56 -3.69 15.51
C HIS A 57 -10.46 -3.22 14.56
N THR A 58 -10.75 -2.23 13.72
CA THR A 58 -9.83 -1.68 12.71
C THR A 58 -8.42 -1.41 13.23
N LYS A 59 -8.28 -0.92 14.46
CA LYS A 59 -6.99 -0.58 15.09
C LYS A 59 -6.15 -1.81 15.45
N ASP A 60 -6.78 -2.98 15.57
CA ASP A 60 -6.16 -4.22 16.01
C ASP A 60 -5.60 -5.01 14.83
N PHE A 61 -6.18 -4.80 13.62
CA PHE A 61 -5.70 -5.46 12.41
C PHE A 61 -4.30 -4.99 12.04
N GLU A 62 -3.48 -5.95 11.64
CA GLU A 62 -2.07 -5.81 11.25
C GLU A 62 -1.12 -5.41 12.39
N ARG A 63 -1.63 -5.11 13.57
CA ARG A 63 -0.84 -4.83 14.79
C ARG A 63 -0.92 -5.97 15.80
N VAL A 64 -2.15 -6.36 16.14
CA VAL A 64 -2.43 -7.43 17.10
C VAL A 64 -2.73 -8.72 16.35
N ILE A 65 -3.47 -8.60 15.24
CA ILE A 65 -3.91 -9.74 14.43
C ILE A 65 -3.64 -9.46 12.94
N ALA A 66 -3.04 -10.42 12.29
CA ALA A 66 -2.66 -10.33 10.88
C ALA A 66 -3.44 -11.38 10.07
N LEU A 67 -4.41 -10.93 9.28
CA LEU A 67 -5.30 -11.80 8.53
C LEU A 67 -4.99 -11.80 7.04
N ARG A 68 -4.57 -12.94 6.50
CA ARG A 68 -4.38 -13.14 5.04
C ARG A 68 -5.63 -12.81 4.23
N ALA A 69 -6.80 -13.17 4.74
CA ALA A 69 -8.07 -12.87 4.09
C ALA A 69 -8.30 -11.37 3.90
N ARG A 70 -7.88 -10.55 4.87
CA ARG A 70 -7.97 -9.10 4.81
C ARG A 70 -6.99 -8.54 3.77
N THR A 71 -5.73 -8.97 3.77
CA THR A 71 -4.74 -8.60 2.75
C THR A 71 -5.26 -8.92 1.34
N GLN A 72 -5.84 -10.10 1.15
CA GLN A 72 -6.42 -10.50 -0.13
C GLN A 72 -7.64 -9.67 -0.55
N ALA A 73 -8.49 -9.30 0.40
CA ALA A 73 -9.64 -8.43 0.11
C ALA A 73 -9.18 -7.02 -0.32
N ILE A 74 -8.17 -6.46 0.34
CA ILE A 74 -7.57 -5.17 -0.02
C ILE A 74 -6.95 -5.25 -1.43
N ALA A 75 -6.13 -6.28 -1.70
CA ALA A 75 -5.51 -6.48 -3.00
C ALA A 75 -6.54 -6.61 -4.13
N ARG A 76 -7.65 -7.32 -3.87
CA ARG A 76 -8.75 -7.46 -4.84
C ARG A 76 -9.43 -6.12 -5.09
N HIS A 77 -9.75 -5.37 -4.04
CA HIS A 77 -10.38 -4.06 -4.18
C HIS A 77 -9.50 -3.10 -5.00
N LEU A 78 -8.21 -3.04 -4.70
CA LEU A 78 -7.26 -2.22 -5.46
C LEU A 78 -7.17 -2.66 -6.92
N THR A 79 -7.09 -3.96 -7.17
CA THR A 79 -7.06 -4.51 -8.53
C THR A 79 -8.32 -4.15 -9.32
N ASP A 80 -9.49 -4.27 -8.69
CA ASP A 80 -10.78 -3.92 -9.33
C ASP A 80 -10.91 -2.42 -9.58
N PHE A 81 -10.40 -1.60 -8.68
CA PHE A 81 -10.30 -0.15 -8.88
C PHE A 81 -9.41 0.19 -10.07
N MET A 82 -8.20 -0.36 -10.14
CA MET A 82 -7.28 -0.13 -11.26
C MET A 82 -7.84 -0.64 -12.59
N LYS A 83 -8.53 -1.78 -12.61
CA LYS A 83 -9.23 -2.28 -13.83
C LYS A 83 -10.30 -1.34 -14.35
N LYS A 84 -10.96 -0.59 -13.47
CA LYS A 84 -12.01 0.37 -13.83
C LYS A 84 -11.47 1.75 -14.21
N THR A 85 -10.25 2.07 -13.81
CA THR A 85 -9.63 3.38 -14.05
C THR A 85 -8.46 3.26 -15.03
N ASP A 86 -7.27 2.94 -14.53
CA ASP A 86 -6.08 2.73 -15.34
C ASP A 86 -5.18 1.67 -14.68
N ARG A 87 -4.96 0.57 -15.39
CA ARG A 87 -4.13 -0.54 -14.91
C ARG A 87 -2.63 -0.22 -14.88
N PHE A 88 -2.21 0.85 -15.53
CA PHE A 88 -0.83 1.32 -15.54
C PHE A 88 -0.62 2.60 -14.72
N ALA A 89 -1.63 3.05 -13.99
CA ALA A 89 -1.48 4.14 -13.03
C ALA A 89 -0.51 3.74 -11.91
N LYS A 90 0.64 4.39 -11.85
CA LYS A 90 1.66 4.10 -10.83
C LYS A 90 1.09 4.28 -9.44
N THR A 91 1.22 3.23 -8.61
CA THR A 91 0.53 3.07 -7.33
C THR A 91 1.50 2.64 -6.24
N ILE A 92 1.44 3.26 -5.06
CA ILE A 92 2.19 2.84 -3.88
C ILE A 92 1.23 2.28 -2.83
N VAL A 93 1.53 1.08 -2.33
CA VAL A 93 0.76 0.42 -1.27
C VAL A 93 1.60 0.37 -0.01
N PHE A 94 1.23 1.18 0.98
CA PHE A 94 1.88 1.17 2.28
C PHE A 94 1.33 0.06 3.16
N CYS A 95 2.20 -0.80 3.61
CA CYS A 95 1.92 -1.92 4.48
C CYS A 95 2.49 -1.68 5.89
N VAL A 96 1.99 -2.40 6.88
CA VAL A 96 2.38 -2.20 8.28
C VAL A 96 3.84 -2.62 8.52
N ASP A 97 4.23 -3.74 7.93
CA ASP A 97 5.57 -4.31 8.03
C ASP A 97 6.02 -4.93 6.69
N GLN A 98 7.24 -5.45 6.65
CA GLN A 98 7.84 -6.02 5.45
C GLN A 98 7.15 -7.32 5.02
N GLU A 99 6.71 -8.13 5.97
CA GLU A 99 6.01 -9.37 5.69
C GLU A 99 4.64 -9.12 5.07
N HIS A 100 3.90 -8.13 5.59
CA HIS A 100 2.66 -7.65 4.97
C HIS A 100 2.89 -7.10 3.55
N ALA A 101 3.98 -6.38 3.33
CA ALA A 101 4.33 -5.87 2.01
C ALA A 101 4.62 -7.01 1.01
N SER A 102 5.33 -8.06 1.45
CA SER A 102 5.58 -9.26 0.64
C SER A 102 4.30 -10.04 0.32
N GLU A 103 3.43 -10.21 1.32
CA GLU A 103 2.14 -10.90 1.15
C GLU A 103 1.21 -10.12 0.21
N MET A 104 1.14 -8.79 0.36
CA MET A 104 0.38 -7.90 -0.53
C MET A 104 0.89 -7.97 -1.97
N ARG A 105 2.21 -7.95 -2.18
CA ARG A 105 2.83 -8.18 -3.50
C ARG A 105 2.38 -9.50 -4.10
N GLY A 106 2.45 -10.60 -3.34
CA GLY A 106 2.02 -11.92 -3.79
C GLY A 106 0.55 -11.94 -4.21
N ALA A 107 -0.34 -11.35 -3.41
CA ALA A 107 -1.76 -11.25 -3.71
C ALA A 107 -2.02 -10.43 -4.98
N LEU A 108 -1.37 -9.27 -5.13
CA LEU A 108 -1.50 -8.41 -6.31
C LEU A 108 -0.94 -9.07 -7.58
N ASN A 109 0.18 -9.79 -7.49
CA ASN A 109 0.74 -10.55 -8.61
C ASN A 109 -0.25 -11.62 -9.11
N ASN A 110 -0.85 -12.37 -8.20
CA ASN A 110 -1.81 -13.40 -8.55
C ASN A 110 -3.08 -12.83 -9.20
N LEU A 111 -3.59 -11.71 -8.68
CA LEU A 111 -4.79 -11.04 -9.20
C LEU A 111 -4.57 -10.34 -10.55
N ASN A 112 -3.32 -10.02 -10.89
CA ASN A 112 -2.90 -9.39 -12.14
C ASN A 112 -2.01 -10.31 -12.99
N ALA A 113 -2.22 -11.63 -12.91
CA ALA A 113 -1.39 -12.63 -13.58
C ALA A 113 -1.30 -12.45 -15.10
N ASP A 114 -2.29 -11.83 -15.72
CA ASP A 114 -2.28 -11.47 -17.14
C ASP A 114 -1.21 -10.41 -17.47
N LEU A 115 -1.02 -9.42 -16.59
CA LEU A 115 0.01 -8.39 -16.77
C LEU A 115 1.37 -8.81 -16.23
N THR A 116 1.43 -9.53 -15.12
CA THR A 116 2.72 -9.99 -14.57
C THR A 116 3.43 -11.03 -15.42
N ARG A 117 2.72 -11.75 -16.28
CA ARG A 117 3.33 -12.61 -17.31
C ARG A 117 4.00 -11.81 -18.43
N GLN A 118 3.52 -10.63 -18.75
CA GLN A 118 4.07 -9.74 -19.77
C GLN A 118 5.14 -8.81 -19.19
N HIS A 119 4.95 -8.40 -17.95
CA HIS A 119 5.81 -7.47 -17.21
C HIS A 119 6.13 -8.10 -15.86
N ALA A 120 7.24 -8.80 -15.74
CA ALA A 120 7.63 -9.51 -14.52
C ALA A 120 7.81 -8.58 -13.31
N ASP A 121 8.03 -7.30 -13.56
CA ASP A 121 8.19 -6.22 -12.59
C ASP A 121 6.95 -5.32 -12.47
N TYR A 122 5.76 -5.79 -12.91
CA TYR A 122 4.51 -5.04 -12.77
C TYR A 122 4.19 -4.71 -11.31
N VAL A 123 4.39 -5.68 -10.40
CA VAL A 123 4.28 -5.47 -8.94
C VAL A 123 5.63 -5.79 -8.30
N CYS A 124 6.26 -4.79 -7.74
CA CYS A 124 7.51 -4.93 -6.98
C CYS A 124 7.30 -4.58 -5.50
N TRP A 125 8.18 -5.04 -4.65
CA TRP A 125 8.24 -4.55 -3.29
C TRP A 125 9.50 -3.72 -3.09
N VAL A 126 9.45 -2.77 -2.18
CA VAL A 126 10.57 -1.91 -1.82
C VAL A 126 10.63 -1.82 -0.31
N THR A 127 11.55 -2.57 0.27
CA THR A 127 11.78 -2.62 1.71
C THR A 127 13.27 -2.50 2.02
N ALA A 128 13.63 -2.32 3.27
CA ALA A 128 15.03 -2.21 3.68
C ALA A 128 15.85 -3.48 3.36
N GLU A 129 15.22 -4.65 3.36
CA GLU A 129 15.87 -5.95 3.09
C GLU A 129 16.20 -6.15 1.61
N GLU A 130 15.48 -5.51 0.69
CA GLU A 130 15.73 -5.61 -0.76
C GLU A 130 17.02 -4.91 -1.20
N GLY A 131 17.57 -4.03 -0.39
CA GLY A 131 18.84 -3.37 -0.67
C GLY A 131 18.87 -2.66 -2.04
N ASP A 132 19.86 -3.00 -2.87
CA ASP A 132 20.05 -2.37 -4.19
C ASP A 132 18.95 -2.72 -5.20
N ILE A 133 18.36 -3.90 -5.10
CA ILE A 133 17.27 -4.33 -5.97
C ILE A 133 16.04 -3.45 -5.73
N GLY A 134 15.66 -3.25 -4.46
CA GLY A 134 14.55 -2.37 -4.11
C GLY A 134 14.79 -0.92 -4.52
N ARG A 135 16.03 -0.42 -4.37
CA ARG A 135 16.41 0.91 -4.88
C ARG A 135 16.29 1.01 -6.39
N GLY A 136 16.67 -0.02 -7.13
CA GLY A 136 16.51 -0.10 -8.58
C GLY A 136 15.04 -0.08 -9.02
N HIS A 137 14.16 -0.79 -8.30
CA HIS A 137 12.71 -0.73 -8.55
C HIS A 137 12.14 0.67 -8.28
N LEU A 138 12.54 1.29 -7.19
CA LEU A 138 12.12 2.64 -6.84
C LEU A 138 12.59 3.66 -7.88
N GLY A 139 13.86 3.61 -8.29
CA GLY A 139 14.41 4.50 -9.33
C GLY A 139 13.57 4.45 -10.61
N ARG A 140 13.34 3.24 -11.14
CA ARG A 140 12.49 3.09 -12.34
C ARG A 140 11.04 3.54 -12.13
N PHE A 141 10.49 3.34 -10.94
CA PHE A 141 9.13 3.82 -10.62
C PHE A 141 9.03 5.34 -10.69
N GLN A 142 10.07 6.06 -10.28
CA GLN A 142 10.14 7.53 -10.30
C GLN A 142 10.34 8.11 -11.71
N GLU A 143 10.89 7.34 -12.63
CA GLU A 143 11.14 7.78 -14.00
C GLU A 143 9.83 7.96 -14.78
N LEU A 144 9.72 9.06 -15.51
CA LEU A 144 8.54 9.42 -16.30
C LEU A 144 8.31 8.50 -17.50
N GLU A 145 9.40 8.02 -18.11
CA GLU A 145 9.35 7.27 -19.36
C GLU A 145 9.24 5.75 -19.14
N THR A 146 9.42 5.28 -17.91
CA THR A 146 9.31 3.84 -17.61
C THR A 146 7.87 3.46 -17.27
N THR A 147 7.35 2.44 -17.92
CA THR A 147 5.99 1.92 -17.67
C THR A 147 5.93 1.08 -16.40
N THR A 148 6.99 0.31 -16.12
CA THR A 148 7.06 -0.60 -14.95
C THR A 148 8.28 -0.28 -14.06
N PRO A 149 8.19 -0.48 -12.76
CA PRO A 149 7.06 -1.03 -11.98
C PRO A 149 5.83 -0.13 -11.97
N VAL A 150 4.65 -0.77 -11.92
CA VAL A 150 3.36 -0.06 -11.78
C VAL A 150 2.93 0.00 -10.32
N ILE A 151 3.02 -1.11 -9.59
CA ILE A 151 2.63 -1.17 -8.18
C ILE A 151 3.87 -1.42 -7.33
N LEU A 152 4.10 -0.56 -6.36
CA LEU A 152 5.10 -0.79 -5.31
C LEU A 152 4.40 -1.11 -3.99
N THR A 153 4.73 -2.24 -3.38
CA THR A 153 4.37 -2.53 -1.99
C THR A 153 5.56 -2.21 -1.09
N THR A 154 5.31 -1.53 0.01
CA THR A 154 6.35 -1.08 0.92
C THR A 154 5.85 -1.03 2.36
N SER A 155 6.76 -0.93 3.30
CA SER A 155 6.47 -0.64 4.70
C SER A 155 6.91 0.78 5.05
N GLN A 156 7.71 0.95 6.09
CA GLN A 156 8.10 2.27 6.58
C GLN A 156 9.14 3.00 5.70
N LEU A 157 9.84 2.29 4.80
CA LEU A 157 10.96 2.86 4.05
C LEU A 157 10.57 4.05 3.16
N LEU A 158 9.37 4.02 2.60
CA LEU A 158 8.89 5.04 1.66
C LEU A 158 8.02 6.13 2.31
N THR A 159 7.98 6.22 3.64
CA THR A 159 7.13 7.20 4.34
C THR A 159 7.65 8.62 4.29
N THR A 160 8.92 8.82 3.98
CA THR A 160 9.56 10.15 3.91
C THR A 160 10.58 10.23 2.78
N GLY A 161 10.65 11.39 2.12
CA GLY A 161 11.76 11.74 1.22
C GLY A 161 11.72 11.12 -0.17
N ILE A 162 10.56 10.62 -0.63
CA ILE A 162 10.40 10.12 -1.99
C ILE A 162 9.68 11.14 -2.84
N ASP A 163 10.35 11.54 -3.90
CA ASP A 163 9.75 12.29 -4.98
C ASP A 163 9.32 11.29 -6.08
N ALA A 164 8.01 11.10 -6.22
CA ALA A 164 7.45 10.20 -7.23
C ALA A 164 6.34 10.94 -8.01
N PRO A 165 6.70 11.87 -8.91
CA PRO A 165 5.75 12.69 -9.64
C PRO A 165 4.84 11.86 -10.55
N THR A 166 5.23 10.64 -10.88
CA THR A 166 4.45 9.70 -11.68
C THR A 166 3.38 8.94 -10.88
N CYS A 167 3.43 8.98 -9.55
CA CYS A 167 2.50 8.25 -8.69
C CYS A 167 1.08 8.85 -8.79
N LYS A 168 0.08 7.99 -9.03
CA LYS A 168 -1.33 8.38 -9.18
C LYS A 168 -2.19 7.92 -8.00
N ASN A 169 -1.81 6.81 -7.35
CA ASN A 169 -2.58 6.19 -6.26
C ASN A 169 -1.67 5.84 -5.07
#